data_b59aca6160e50737bd6e808155c8a71e
#
_entry.id   b59aca6160e50737bd6e808155c8a71e
#
_cell.length_a   1.000
_cell.length_b   1.000
_cell.length_c   1.000
_cell.angle_alpha   90.00
_cell.angle_beta   90.00
_cell.angle_gamma   90.00
#
_symmetry.space_group_name_H-M   'P 1'
#
loop_
_entity.id
_entity.type
_entity.pdbx_description
1 polymer ?
#
loop_
_entity_poly.entity_id
_entity_poly.type
_entity_poly.pdbx_seq_one_letter_code
_entity_poly.pdbx_strand_id
1 'polypeptide(L)'
;MRADGRGAELEPTEAEWEYAASWTPDGVKRRYPWGDADPTPERASLGRQHWTPAAVDAHPAGASPHGVLAMVGDVWEWTSTTFHGYPGFRSFPYREYSEAFYDDGYKVLRGGSWATHPLAMRTTFRNWDFPIRRQIFCGFRCARDD
;
A
#
# COMPACT_ATOMS: atom_id res chain seq x y z
N MET A 1 -24.78 9.15 18.86
CA MET A 1 -24.09 9.14 17.57
C MET A 1 -24.51 10.42 16.84
N ARG A 2 -23.66 11.44 16.75
CA ARG A 2 -23.98 12.70 16.08
C ARG A 2 -23.39 12.62 14.67
N ALA A 3 -24.26 12.65 13.67
CA ALA A 3 -23.86 12.83 12.27
C ALA A 3 -23.50 14.33 12.10
N ASP A 4 -22.21 14.64 12.11
CA ASP A 4 -21.68 16.01 11.94
C ASP A 4 -21.37 16.35 10.48
N GLY A 5 -21.94 15.64 9.53
CA GLY A 5 -21.83 15.95 8.09
C GLY A 5 -20.45 15.77 7.48
N ARG A 6 -19.48 15.22 8.23
CA ARG A 6 -18.20 14.76 7.68
C ARG A 6 -18.39 13.36 7.14
N GLY A 7 -17.99 13.12 5.90
CA GLY A 7 -17.97 11.79 5.30
C GLY A 7 -17.26 10.80 6.22
N ALA A 8 -17.69 9.55 6.22
CA ALA A 8 -17.02 8.51 7.02
C ALA A 8 -15.58 8.38 6.56
N GLU A 9 -14.63 8.49 7.51
CA GLU A 9 -13.23 8.13 7.26
C GLU A 9 -13.16 6.61 7.20
N LEU A 10 -12.77 6.09 6.04
CA LEU A 10 -12.69 4.65 5.77
C LEU A 10 -11.28 4.29 5.28
N GLU A 11 -10.90 3.04 5.47
CA GLU A 11 -9.71 2.51 4.79
C GLU A 11 -9.92 2.58 3.27
N PRO A 12 -8.95 3.11 2.50
CA PRO A 12 -9.07 3.15 1.05
C PRO A 12 -9.18 1.73 0.47
N THR A 13 -9.83 1.61 -0.67
CA THR A 13 -9.69 0.41 -1.49
C THR A 13 -8.27 0.30 -2.02
N GLU A 14 -7.87 -0.91 -2.45
CA GLU A 14 -6.57 -1.11 -3.09
C GLU A 14 -6.38 -0.22 -4.34
N ALA A 15 -7.45 -0.01 -5.11
CA ALA A 15 -7.40 0.82 -6.31
C ALA A 15 -7.18 2.30 -5.98
N GLU A 16 -7.88 2.84 -4.98
CA GLU A 16 -7.69 4.21 -4.49
C GLU A 16 -6.29 4.40 -3.91
N TRP A 17 -5.82 3.44 -3.13
CA TRP A 17 -4.46 3.46 -2.60
C TRP A 17 -3.42 3.52 -3.73
N GLU A 18 -3.54 2.64 -4.74
CA GLU A 18 -2.60 2.59 -5.86
C GLU A 18 -2.68 3.84 -6.73
N TYR A 19 -3.88 4.39 -6.93
CA TYR A 19 -4.05 5.66 -7.62
C TYR A 19 -3.33 6.80 -6.90
N ALA A 20 -3.59 6.97 -5.61
CA ALA A 20 -2.95 8.00 -4.78
C ALA A 20 -1.42 7.85 -4.72
N ALA A 21 -0.91 6.61 -4.77
CA ALA A 21 0.52 6.32 -4.71
C ALA A 21 1.26 6.57 -6.01
N SER A 22 0.66 6.28 -7.18
CA SER A 22 1.44 6.10 -8.40
C SER A 22 0.94 6.84 -9.64
N TRP A 23 -0.32 7.22 -9.70
CA TRP A 23 -0.87 7.88 -10.89
C TRP A 23 -0.69 9.39 -10.82
N THR A 24 -0.21 9.99 -11.90
CA THR A 24 -0.16 11.44 -12.05
C THR A 24 -1.50 11.97 -12.54
N PRO A 25 -1.83 13.26 -12.31
CA PRO A 25 -3.07 13.85 -12.79
C PRO A 25 -3.28 13.76 -14.31
N ASP A 26 -2.19 13.68 -15.07
CA ASP A 26 -2.20 13.51 -16.53
C ASP A 26 -2.24 12.04 -16.98
N GLY A 27 -2.45 11.10 -16.05
CA GLY A 27 -2.70 9.68 -16.36
C GLY A 27 -1.45 8.83 -16.57
N VAL A 28 -0.28 9.29 -16.13
CA VAL A 28 0.96 8.50 -16.19
C VAL A 28 1.14 7.73 -14.90
N LYS A 29 1.41 6.43 -15.00
CA LYS A 29 1.70 5.58 -13.85
C LYS A 29 3.20 5.52 -13.58
N ARG A 30 3.60 5.77 -12.33
CA ARG A 30 4.97 5.70 -11.83
C ARG A 30 5.26 4.37 -11.14
N ARG A 31 6.50 3.95 -11.17
CA ARG A 31 6.97 2.75 -10.45
C ARG A 31 6.92 2.95 -8.92
N TYR A 32 7.30 4.13 -8.46
CA TYR A 32 7.27 4.56 -7.06
C TYR A 32 6.49 5.86 -6.94
N PRO A 33 6.09 6.27 -5.74
CA PRO A 33 5.38 7.54 -5.56
C PRO A 33 6.16 8.74 -6.13
N TRP A 34 7.45 8.80 -5.93
CA TRP A 34 8.35 9.87 -6.39
C TRP A 34 8.78 9.76 -7.86
N GLY A 35 8.43 8.70 -8.57
CA GLY A 35 8.85 8.45 -9.97
C GLY A 35 9.47 7.08 -10.16
N ASP A 36 10.40 6.97 -11.11
CA ASP A 36 10.99 5.68 -11.51
C ASP A 36 12.40 5.43 -10.94
N ALA A 37 12.97 6.43 -10.27
CA ALA A 37 14.28 6.31 -9.63
C ALA A 37 14.22 5.38 -8.41
N ASP A 38 15.28 4.58 -8.22
CA ASP A 38 15.36 3.61 -7.13
C ASP A 38 15.15 4.24 -5.75
N PRO A 39 14.64 3.47 -4.77
CA PRO A 39 14.49 3.91 -3.40
C PRO A 39 15.82 4.34 -2.78
N THR A 40 15.80 5.44 -2.05
CA THR A 40 16.91 5.91 -1.21
C THR A 40 16.41 6.21 0.20
N PRO A 41 17.31 6.32 1.19
CA PRO A 41 16.92 6.65 2.58
C PRO A 41 16.15 7.96 2.73
N GLU A 42 16.35 8.91 1.82
CA GLU A 42 15.65 10.21 1.84
C GLU A 42 14.21 10.11 1.32
N ARG A 43 13.88 9.03 0.62
CA ARG A 43 12.57 8.80 -0.02
C ARG A 43 11.67 7.86 0.74
N ALA A 44 12.25 6.85 1.40
CA ALA A 44 11.46 5.81 2.09
C ALA A 44 12.29 5.05 3.12
N SER A 45 11.65 4.65 4.21
CA SER A 45 12.21 3.73 5.19
C SER A 45 12.03 2.28 4.71
N LEU A 46 13.10 1.67 4.22
CA LEU A 46 13.16 0.31 3.68
C LEU A 46 14.46 -0.39 4.07
N GLY A 47 14.54 -1.69 3.92
CA GLY A 47 15.79 -2.43 3.98
C GLY A 47 16.43 -2.49 5.37
N ARG A 48 15.66 -2.29 6.43
CA ARG A 48 16.13 -2.33 7.83
C ARG A 48 17.19 -1.26 8.16
N GLN A 49 17.16 -0.12 7.48
CA GLN A 49 18.03 1.02 7.81
C GLN A 49 17.75 1.56 9.22
N HIS A 50 16.48 1.50 9.62
CA HIS A 50 16.01 1.73 10.97
C HIS A 50 15.18 0.53 11.43
N TRP A 51 15.10 0.29 12.73
CA TRP A 51 14.37 -0.84 13.31
C TRP A 51 12.99 -0.43 13.83
N THR A 52 12.52 0.73 13.42
CA THR A 52 11.22 1.30 13.79
C THR A 52 10.64 2.06 12.60
N PRO A 53 9.31 2.20 12.51
CA PRO A 53 8.69 3.13 11.58
C PRO A 53 9.19 4.56 11.81
N ALA A 54 9.28 5.34 10.74
CA ALA A 54 9.58 6.76 10.80
C ALA A 54 8.31 7.59 11.06
N ALA A 55 8.46 8.87 11.36
CA ALA A 55 7.35 9.81 11.34
C ALA A 55 6.80 9.94 9.91
N VAL A 56 5.48 10.15 9.77
CA VAL A 56 4.82 10.18 8.44
C VAL A 56 5.35 11.25 7.50
N ASP A 57 5.97 12.29 8.03
CA ASP A 57 6.57 13.41 7.29
C ASP A 57 8.11 13.34 7.19
N ALA A 58 8.71 12.23 7.65
CA ALA A 58 10.17 12.09 7.67
C ALA A 58 10.81 12.04 6.27
N HIS A 59 10.06 11.63 5.25
CA HIS A 59 10.57 11.43 3.90
C HIS A 59 9.80 12.27 2.86
N PRO A 60 9.92 13.62 2.88
CA PRO A 60 9.17 14.47 1.95
C PRO A 60 9.57 14.26 0.47
N ALA A 61 10.79 13.79 0.21
CA ALA A 61 11.25 13.41 -1.13
C ALA A 61 10.56 12.13 -1.67
N GLY A 62 9.84 11.40 -0.82
CA GLY A 62 9.03 10.23 -1.14
C GLY A 62 7.57 10.52 -1.48
N ALA A 63 7.18 11.80 -1.59
CA ALA A 63 5.81 12.20 -1.88
C ALA A 63 5.29 11.63 -3.21
N SER A 64 4.01 11.25 -3.21
CA SER A 64 3.31 10.82 -4.43
C SER A 64 2.98 12.02 -5.35
N PRO A 65 2.49 11.79 -6.57
CA PRO A 65 2.03 12.87 -7.46
C PRO A 65 0.93 13.75 -6.86
N HIS A 66 0.20 13.22 -5.90
CA HIS A 66 -0.86 13.93 -5.17
C HIS A 66 -0.38 14.51 -3.83
N GLY A 67 0.93 14.51 -3.56
CA GLY A 67 1.52 15.01 -2.32
C GLY A 67 1.34 14.10 -1.10
N VAL A 68 0.87 12.87 -1.29
CA VAL A 68 0.69 11.92 -0.19
C VAL A 68 2.04 11.35 0.23
N LEU A 69 2.33 11.41 1.52
CA LEU A 69 3.59 10.92 2.11
C LEU A 69 3.50 9.48 2.60
N ALA A 70 4.66 8.84 2.78
CA ALA A 70 4.82 7.51 3.36
C ALA A 70 4.01 6.40 2.66
N MET A 71 3.80 6.53 1.33
CA MET A 71 3.10 5.50 0.54
C MET A 71 3.95 4.24 0.29
N VAL A 72 5.25 4.28 0.55
CA VAL A 72 6.17 3.15 0.40
C VAL A 72 7.13 3.15 1.58
N GLY A 73 7.31 1.97 2.19
CA GLY A 73 8.13 1.78 3.38
C GLY A 73 7.34 1.95 4.68
N ASP A 74 8.04 2.10 5.77
CA ASP A 74 7.53 2.23 7.14
C ASP A 74 6.67 1.04 7.60
N VAL A 75 5.42 0.96 7.22
CA VAL A 75 4.50 -0.14 7.54
C VAL A 75 3.68 -0.54 6.32
N TRP A 76 3.33 -1.82 6.25
CA TRP A 76 2.31 -2.29 5.31
C TRP A 76 0.98 -1.63 5.66
N GLU A 77 0.28 -1.11 4.67
CA GLU A 77 -1.00 -0.45 4.88
C GLU A 77 -2.16 -1.34 4.47
N TRP A 78 -3.07 -1.56 5.41
CA TRP A 78 -4.33 -2.26 5.17
C TRP A 78 -5.19 -1.47 4.18
N THR A 79 -5.89 -2.21 3.32
CA THR A 79 -6.95 -1.68 2.47
C THR A 79 -8.27 -2.41 2.76
N SER A 80 -9.38 -1.78 2.44
CA SER A 80 -10.71 -2.41 2.56
C SER A 80 -10.92 -3.57 1.57
N THR A 81 -10.06 -3.69 0.55
CA THR A 81 -10.19 -4.69 -0.53
C THR A 81 -9.87 -6.10 -0.06
N THR A 82 -10.77 -7.04 -0.33
CA THR A 82 -10.52 -8.48 -0.18
C THR A 82 -9.52 -8.96 -1.22
N PHE A 83 -8.62 -9.87 -0.82
CA PHE A 83 -7.57 -10.36 -1.71
C PHE A 83 -8.11 -11.35 -2.74
N HIS A 84 -8.22 -10.90 -3.98
CA HIS A 84 -8.59 -11.69 -5.14
C HIS A 84 -7.73 -11.36 -6.37
N GLY A 85 -7.85 -12.17 -7.41
CA GLY A 85 -7.26 -11.86 -8.72
C GLY A 85 -7.88 -10.61 -9.34
N TYR A 86 -7.09 -9.86 -10.08
CA TYR A 86 -7.62 -8.74 -10.89
C TYR A 86 -8.56 -9.24 -11.99
N PRO A 87 -9.45 -8.40 -12.53
CA PRO A 87 -10.29 -8.74 -13.67
C PRO A 87 -9.47 -9.34 -14.81
N GLY A 88 -9.90 -10.51 -15.30
CA GLY A 88 -9.17 -11.24 -16.34
C GLY A 88 -8.03 -12.13 -15.85
N PHE A 89 -7.76 -12.20 -14.54
CA PHE A 89 -6.80 -13.15 -13.98
C PHE A 89 -7.15 -14.57 -14.37
N ARG A 90 -6.13 -15.36 -14.71
CA ARG A 90 -6.23 -16.81 -14.95
C ARG A 90 -5.15 -17.50 -14.14
N SER A 91 -5.55 -18.56 -13.45
CA SER A 91 -4.64 -19.35 -12.62
C SER A 91 -3.49 -19.92 -13.43
N PHE A 92 -2.26 -19.84 -12.89
CA PHE A 92 -1.07 -20.42 -13.46
C PHE A 92 -0.08 -20.77 -12.33
N PRO A 93 0.54 -21.94 -12.35
CA PRO A 93 0.33 -23.06 -13.28
C PRO A 93 -0.98 -23.81 -13.07
N TYR A 94 -1.60 -23.73 -11.88
CA TYR A 94 -2.89 -24.36 -11.53
C TYR A 94 -3.56 -23.56 -10.39
N ARG A 95 -4.86 -23.83 -10.19
CA ARG A 95 -5.72 -23.05 -9.31
C ARG A 95 -5.25 -23.10 -7.84
N GLU A 96 -4.96 -24.27 -7.33
CA GLU A 96 -4.59 -24.51 -5.94
C GLU A 96 -3.30 -23.77 -5.54
N TYR A 97 -2.42 -23.51 -6.50
CA TYR A 97 -1.23 -22.68 -6.30
C TYR A 97 -1.54 -21.20 -6.38
N SER A 98 -2.31 -20.79 -7.39
CA SER A 98 -2.49 -19.36 -7.71
C SER A 98 -3.56 -18.69 -6.88
N GLU A 99 -4.55 -19.46 -6.39
CA GLU A 99 -5.74 -18.95 -5.69
C GLU A 99 -5.84 -19.43 -4.24
N ALA A 100 -4.75 -20.02 -3.70
CA ALA A 100 -4.73 -20.60 -2.35
C ALA A 100 -5.15 -19.63 -1.22
N PHE A 101 -5.00 -18.32 -1.46
CA PHE A 101 -5.32 -17.26 -0.50
C PHE A 101 -6.47 -16.36 -0.97
N TYR A 102 -7.21 -16.77 -2.02
CA TYR A 102 -8.40 -16.05 -2.47
C TYR A 102 -9.58 -16.45 -1.60
N ASP A 103 -9.75 -15.74 -0.51
CA ASP A 103 -10.73 -15.98 0.52
C ASP A 103 -11.22 -14.64 1.09
N ASP A 104 -12.48 -14.57 1.48
CA ASP A 104 -13.11 -13.37 2.00
C ASP A 104 -12.49 -12.88 3.33
N GLY A 105 -11.72 -13.73 4.01
CA GLY A 105 -10.99 -13.36 5.22
C GLY A 105 -9.69 -12.58 4.98
N TYR A 106 -9.08 -12.70 3.79
CA TYR A 106 -7.82 -12.02 3.48
C TYR A 106 -8.06 -10.62 2.93
N LYS A 107 -7.31 -9.65 3.47
CA LYS A 107 -7.30 -8.26 2.99
C LYS A 107 -5.98 -7.93 2.33
N VAL A 108 -6.04 -7.03 1.36
CA VAL A 108 -4.84 -6.55 0.66
C VAL A 108 -4.09 -5.56 1.55
N LEU A 109 -2.76 -5.74 1.58
CA LEU A 109 -1.81 -4.80 2.16
C LEU A 109 -0.91 -4.22 1.07
N ARG A 110 -0.58 -2.95 1.19
CA ARG A 110 0.22 -2.20 0.22
C ARG A 110 1.39 -1.48 0.90
N GLY A 111 2.34 -0.99 0.09
CA GLY A 111 3.39 -0.06 0.49
C GLY A 111 4.67 -0.66 1.04
N GLY A 112 4.64 -1.86 1.61
CA GLY A 112 5.82 -2.43 2.26
C GLY A 112 6.06 -1.88 3.66
N SER A 113 7.07 -2.39 4.34
CA SER A 113 7.47 -1.91 5.66
C SER A 113 8.96 -1.58 5.69
N TRP A 114 9.44 -0.97 6.77
CA TRP A 114 10.85 -0.70 7.02
C TRP A 114 11.73 -1.97 6.92
N ALA A 115 11.14 -3.15 7.15
CA ALA A 115 11.82 -4.44 7.03
C ALA A 115 11.85 -5.01 5.61
N THR A 116 11.08 -4.43 4.68
CA THR A 116 10.96 -4.91 3.30
C THR A 116 12.20 -4.54 2.50
N HIS A 117 12.73 -5.52 1.74
CA HIS A 117 13.90 -5.27 0.91
C HIS A 117 13.57 -4.31 -0.26
N PRO A 118 14.38 -3.26 -0.52
CA PRO A 118 14.06 -2.25 -1.54
C PRO A 118 13.80 -2.82 -2.93
N LEU A 119 14.51 -3.86 -3.35
CA LEU A 119 14.32 -4.51 -4.66
C LEU A 119 12.94 -5.17 -4.83
N ALA A 120 12.28 -5.53 -3.74
CA ALA A 120 10.92 -6.08 -3.79
C ALA A 120 9.85 -5.00 -3.92
N MET A 121 10.18 -3.73 -3.59
CA MET A 121 9.18 -2.68 -3.51
C MET A 121 8.91 -1.97 -4.83
N ARG A 122 7.64 -1.73 -5.05
CA ARG A 122 7.03 -0.87 -6.07
C ARG A 122 5.56 -0.67 -5.73
N THR A 123 4.94 0.36 -6.26
CA THR A 123 3.54 0.69 -5.97
C THR A 123 2.56 -0.41 -6.38
N THR A 124 2.92 -1.32 -7.28
CA THR A 124 2.10 -2.45 -7.71
C THR A 124 2.26 -3.71 -6.86
N PHE A 125 3.19 -3.73 -5.91
CA PHE A 125 3.40 -4.92 -5.09
C PHE A 125 2.21 -5.10 -4.14
N ARG A 126 1.64 -6.31 -4.12
CA ARG A 126 0.54 -6.71 -3.26
C ARG A 126 1.05 -7.67 -2.19
N ASN A 127 0.60 -7.45 -0.98
CA ASN A 127 0.68 -8.42 0.11
C ASN A 127 -0.74 -8.68 0.62
N TRP A 128 -0.94 -9.71 1.40
CA TRP A 128 -2.23 -10.05 1.97
C TRP A 128 -2.06 -10.76 3.30
N ASP A 129 -3.01 -10.58 4.20
CA ASP A 129 -3.09 -11.36 5.43
C ASP A 129 -4.51 -11.27 6.02
N PHE A 130 -4.76 -12.04 7.08
CA PHE A 130 -5.95 -11.88 7.89
C PHE A 130 -5.81 -10.64 8.79
N PRO A 131 -6.84 -9.81 8.94
CA PRO A 131 -6.79 -8.61 9.79
C PRO A 131 -6.45 -8.87 11.27
N ILE A 132 -6.68 -10.10 11.76
CA ILE A 132 -6.31 -10.51 13.12
C ILE A 132 -4.80 -10.72 13.31
N ARG A 133 -4.03 -10.81 12.23
CA ARG A 133 -2.58 -11.06 12.29
C ARG A 133 -1.83 -9.84 12.83
N ARG A 134 -0.96 -10.08 13.81
CA ARG A 134 -0.19 -9.04 14.52
C ARG A 134 1.32 -9.16 14.36
N GLN A 135 1.80 -10.17 13.65
CA GLN A 135 3.23 -10.42 13.43
C GLN A 135 3.83 -9.66 12.26
N ILE A 136 3.03 -8.93 11.51
CA ILE A 136 3.49 -8.08 10.41
C ILE A 136 3.56 -6.62 10.85
N PHE A 137 4.53 -5.89 10.31
CA PHE A 137 4.64 -4.45 10.53
C PHE A 137 3.62 -3.74 9.67
N CYS A 138 2.41 -3.58 10.17
CA CYS A 138 1.30 -2.99 9.44
C CYS A 138 0.63 -1.85 10.21
N GLY A 139 -0.04 -1.01 9.46
CA GLY A 139 -0.87 0.09 9.89
C GLY A 139 -1.98 0.33 8.87
N PHE A 140 -2.57 1.51 8.88
CA PHE A 140 -3.60 1.92 7.93
C PHE A 140 -3.54 3.43 7.72
N ARG A 141 -4.14 3.88 6.64
CA ARG A 141 -4.47 5.29 6.42
C ARG A 141 -5.97 5.44 6.22
N CYS A 142 -6.49 6.61 6.56
CA CYS A 142 -7.88 6.96 6.30
C CYS A 142 -8.00 7.74 4.99
N ALA A 143 -9.09 7.50 4.28
CA ALA A 143 -9.56 8.30 3.16
C ALA A 143 -10.99 8.74 3.42
N ARG A 144 -11.43 9.80 2.79
CA ARG A 144 -12.83 10.26 2.81
C ARG A 144 -13.20 10.82 1.46
N ASP A 145 -14.46 10.72 1.14
CA ASP A 145 -15.05 11.44 0.01
C ASP A 145 -15.27 12.91 0.39
N ASP A 146 -14.96 13.82 -0.55
CA ASP A 146 -15.18 15.26 -0.39
C ASP A 146 -16.64 15.65 -0.62
#